data_eb34177018f08a02f63906d59d9d9102
#
_entry.id   eb34177018f08a02f63906d59d9d9102
#
_cell.length_a   1.000
_cell.length_b   1.000
_cell.length_c   1.000
_cell.angle_alpha   90.00
_cell.angle_beta   90.00
_cell.angle_gamma   90.00
#
_symmetry.space_group_name_H-M   'P 1'
#
loop_
_entity.id
_entity.type
_entity.pdbx_description
1 polymer ?
#
loop_
_entity_poly.entity_id
_entity_poly.type
_entity_poly.pdbx_seq_one_letter_code
_entity_poly.pdbx_strand_id
1 'polypeptide(L)' 'MNEHLVFVWKTSGYELYEQEGEAPSLGQEVEQDGTTFLVAKVAPSPLPRDSRVCVYLA' A
#
# COMPACT_ATOMS: atom_id res chain seq x y z
N MET A 1 -9.69 -8.46 12.68
CA MET A 1 -9.37 -7.15 12.15
C MET A 1 -8.34 -7.30 11.06
N ASN A 2 -8.59 -6.67 9.92
CA ASN A 2 -7.70 -6.77 8.78
C ASN A 2 -6.81 -5.55 8.72
N GLU A 3 -5.57 -5.78 8.41
CA GLU A 3 -4.59 -4.72 8.30
C GLU A 3 -3.71 -5.02 7.09
N HIS A 4 -3.31 -3.98 6.38
CA HIS A 4 -2.44 -4.15 5.24
C HIS A 4 -1.39 -3.05 5.22
N LEU A 5 -0.34 -3.27 4.46
CA LEU A 5 0.70 -2.28 4.27
C LEU A 5 0.46 -1.50 2.99
N VAL A 6 0.82 -0.24 3.00
CA VAL A 6 0.74 0.63 1.84
C VAL A 6 2.13 1.19 1.58
N PHE A 7 2.64 0.91 0.39
CA PHE A 7 3.96 1.36 -0.04
C PHE A 7 3.76 2.44 -1.09
N VAL A 8 4.19 3.66 -0.77
CA VAL A 8 4.00 4.82 -1.64
C VAL A 8 5.35 5.30 -2.14
N TRP A 9 5.48 5.41 -3.47
CA TRP A 9 6.67 5.99 -4.07
C TRP A 9 6.45 7.48 -4.29
N LYS A 10 7.35 8.29 -3.75
CA LYS A 10 7.31 9.74 -3.90
C LYS A 10 8.65 10.21 -4.43
N THR A 11 8.69 11.45 -4.93
CA THR A 11 9.94 12.02 -5.42
C THR A 11 11.00 12.12 -4.34
N SER A 12 10.58 12.22 -3.07
CA SER A 12 11.50 12.26 -1.93
C SER A 12 11.92 10.89 -1.43
N GLY A 13 11.37 9.82 -2.02
CA GLY A 13 11.67 8.46 -1.63
C GLY A 13 10.42 7.65 -1.34
N TYR A 14 10.61 6.45 -0.80
CA TYR A 14 9.50 5.54 -0.48
C TYR A 14 9.02 5.75 0.94
N GLU A 15 7.73 5.55 1.14
CA GLU A 15 7.15 5.53 2.47
C GLU A 15 6.29 4.28 2.62
N LEU A 16 6.36 3.66 3.79
CA LEU A 16 5.61 2.46 4.11
C LEU A 16 4.67 2.77 5.27
N TYR A 17 3.39 2.52 5.08
CA TYR A 17 2.38 2.77 6.10
C TYR A 17 1.66 1.50 6.46
N GLU A 18 1.13 1.46 7.69
CA GLU A 18 0.18 0.45 8.11
C GLU A 18 -1.22 1.05 8.01
N GLN A 19 -2.13 0.31 7.39
CA GLN A 19 -3.48 0.79 7.16
C GLN A 19 -4.47 -0.27 7.61
N GLU A 20 -5.51 0.15 8.33
CA GLU A 20 -6.56 -0.76 8.76
C GLU A 20 -7.54 -0.99 7.62
N GLY A 21 -8.18 -2.16 7.62
CA GLY A 21 -9.18 -2.53 6.66
C GLY A 21 -8.64 -3.42 5.56
N GLU A 22 -9.48 -3.71 4.59
CA GLU A 22 -9.12 -4.56 3.48
C GLU A 22 -8.20 -3.83 2.50
N ALA A 23 -7.24 -4.55 1.96
CA ALA A 23 -6.36 -4.01 0.94
C ALA A 23 -7.15 -3.70 -0.32
N PRO A 24 -6.90 -2.56 -0.97
CA PRO A 24 -7.53 -2.27 -2.25
C PRO A 24 -7.03 -3.21 -3.34
N SER A 25 -7.83 -3.32 -4.40
CA SER A 25 -7.51 -4.20 -5.51
C SER A 25 -6.61 -3.52 -6.53
N LEU A 26 -5.92 -4.33 -7.31
CA LEU A 26 -5.08 -3.85 -8.40
C LEU A 26 -5.90 -2.95 -9.34
N GLY A 27 -5.36 -1.78 -9.66
CA GLY A 27 -6.02 -0.82 -10.53
C GLY A 27 -7.00 0.11 -9.84
N GLN A 28 -7.27 -0.10 -8.57
CA GLN A 28 -8.15 0.75 -7.80
C GLN A 28 -7.46 2.07 -7.46
N GLU A 29 -8.23 3.14 -7.41
CA GLU A 29 -7.72 4.44 -6.99
C GLU A 29 -7.72 4.54 -5.47
N VAL A 30 -6.65 5.11 -4.92
CA VAL A 30 -6.50 5.30 -3.48
C VAL A 30 -6.03 6.72 -3.22
N GLU A 31 -6.71 7.40 -2.32
CA GLU A 31 -6.28 8.74 -1.90
C GLU A 31 -5.39 8.63 -0.68
N GLN A 32 -4.21 9.23 -0.77
CA GLN A 32 -3.25 9.23 0.31
C GLN A 32 -2.62 10.61 0.41
N ASP A 33 -2.71 11.24 1.58
CA ASP A 33 -2.16 12.58 1.83
C ASP A 33 -2.62 13.61 0.79
N GLY A 34 -3.89 13.55 0.40
CA GLY A 34 -4.46 14.49 -0.56
C GLY A 34 -4.10 14.23 -2.01
N THR A 35 -3.39 13.15 -2.28
CA THR A 35 -3.00 12.77 -3.63
C THR A 35 -3.67 11.45 -4.00
N THR A 36 -4.18 11.36 -5.22
CA THR A 36 -4.79 10.13 -5.72
C THR A 36 -3.73 9.28 -6.41
N PHE A 37 -3.64 8.03 -6.00
CA PHE A 37 -2.72 7.05 -6.56
C PHE A 37 -3.50 5.89 -7.14
N LEU A 38 -2.84 5.11 -8.00
CA LEU A 38 -3.38 3.84 -8.47
C LEU A 38 -2.63 2.70 -7.80
N VAL A 39 -3.36 1.62 -7.52
CA VAL A 39 -2.73 0.41 -7.02
C VAL A 39 -2.03 -0.26 -8.20
N ALA A 40 -0.72 -0.17 -8.20
CA ALA A 40 0.10 -0.70 -9.30
C ALA A 40 0.46 -2.16 -9.08
N LYS A 41 0.47 -2.60 -7.82
CA LYS A 41 0.88 -3.97 -7.49
C LYS A 41 0.33 -4.35 -6.13
N VAL A 42 -0.05 -5.59 -5.98
CA VAL A 42 -0.45 -6.17 -4.69
C VAL A 42 0.41 -7.42 -4.50
N ALA A 43 1.11 -7.49 -3.38
CA ALA A 43 2.06 -8.57 -3.14
C ALA A 43 2.18 -8.84 -1.64
N PRO A 44 2.80 -9.94 -1.23
CA PRO A 44 3.08 -10.17 0.18
C PRO A 44 3.98 -9.07 0.75
N SER A 45 3.88 -8.85 2.07
CA SER A 45 4.69 -7.85 2.75
C SER A 45 6.18 -8.08 2.49
N PRO A 46 6.94 -7.00 2.25
CA PRO A 46 8.39 -7.11 2.12
C PRO A 46 9.10 -7.27 3.46
N LEU A 47 8.37 -7.12 4.56
CA LEU A 47 8.97 -7.22 5.89
C LEU A 47 9.13 -8.66 6.31
N PRO A 48 10.22 -9.01 7.02
CA PRO A 48 10.40 -10.38 7.48
C PRO A 48 9.34 -10.76 8.50
N ARG A 49 8.85 -12.00 8.41
CA ARG A 49 7.86 -12.57 9.33
C ARG A 49 6.54 -11.82 9.34
N ASP A 50 6.24 -11.12 8.28
CA ASP A 50 4.99 -10.37 8.15
C ASP A 50 4.15 -11.03 7.06
N SER A 51 2.94 -11.47 7.44
CA SER A 51 2.05 -12.16 6.53
C SER A 51 1.01 -11.24 5.89
N ARG A 52 1.09 -9.96 6.18
CA ARG A 52 0.14 -8.99 5.63
C ARG A 52 0.37 -8.77 4.14
N VAL A 53 -0.66 -8.27 3.49
CA VAL A 53 -0.56 -7.89 2.08
C VAL A 53 0.02 -6.48 1.99
N CYS A 54 0.84 -6.23 1.00
CA CYS A 54 1.38 -4.91 0.74
C CYS A 54 0.84 -4.39 -0.59
N VAL A 55 0.30 -3.19 -0.57
CA VAL A 55 -0.24 -2.51 -1.74
C VAL A 55 0.75 -1.45 -2.18
N TYR A 56 1.16 -1.52 -3.44
CA TYR A 56 2.13 -0.58 -4.00
C TYR A 56 1.39 0.47 -4.83
N LEU A 57 1.51 1.72 -4.41
CA LEU A 57 0.84 2.84 -5.06
C LEU A 57 1.80 3.59 -5.98
N ALA A 58 1.27 4.03 -7.09
CA ALA A 58 2.06 4.80 -8.07
C ALA A 58 1.27 5.99 -8.63
#